data_b0e8d66519eb334e1d60aebec9e14141
#
_entry.id   b0e8d66519eb334e1d60aebec9e14141
#
_cell.length_a   1.000
_cell.length_b   1.000
_cell.length_c   1.000
_cell.angle_alpha   90.00
_cell.angle_beta   90.00
_cell.angle_gamma   90.00
#
_symmetry.space_group_name_H-M   'P 1'
#
loop_
_entity.id
_entity.type
_entity.pdbx_description
1 polymer ?
#
loop_
_entity_poly.entity_id
_entity_poly.type
_entity_poly.pdbx_seq_one_letter_code
_entity_poly.pdbx_strand_id
1 'polypeptide(L)'
;ISSQEKSIQNMTRALPECKACINNPREIRCYTNENHRIISEMFREMKSACTDNSIDCNFMREMIPHHRGAVRMSENALRFCLCPELVPLLNEIIVSQKKGIKEMECLLKKLDC
;
A
#
# COMPACT_ATOMS: atom_id res chain seq x y z
N ILE A 1 -13.30 6.67 -12.09
CA ILE A 1 -11.86 6.45 -11.75
C ILE A 1 -11.77 6.01 -10.30
N SER A 2 -11.03 4.95 -10.05
CA SER A 2 -10.77 4.46 -8.69
C SER A 2 -9.85 5.43 -7.93
N SER A 3 -9.90 5.38 -6.59
CA SER A 3 -9.00 6.19 -5.75
C SER A 3 -7.53 5.88 -5.98
N GLN A 4 -7.20 4.62 -6.34
CA GLN A 4 -5.83 4.22 -6.67
C GLN A 4 -5.35 4.87 -7.97
N GLU A 5 -6.17 4.90 -9.01
CA GLU A 5 -5.85 5.56 -10.27
C GLU A 5 -5.63 7.05 -10.07
N LYS A 6 -6.47 7.70 -9.27
CA LYS A 6 -6.32 9.10 -8.93
C LYS A 6 -5.01 9.38 -8.21
N SER A 7 -4.62 8.52 -7.27
CA SER A 7 -3.35 8.64 -6.53
C SER A 7 -2.15 8.52 -7.47
N ILE A 8 -2.18 7.59 -8.42
CA ILE A 8 -1.13 7.43 -9.43
C ILE A 8 -1.01 8.68 -10.29
N GLN A 9 -2.13 9.23 -10.76
CA GLN A 9 -2.14 10.45 -11.55
C GLN A 9 -1.59 11.64 -10.77
N ASN A 10 -1.96 11.77 -9.51
CA ASN A 10 -1.48 12.84 -8.64
C ASN A 10 0.02 12.75 -8.42
N MET A 11 0.56 11.55 -8.19
CA MET A 11 2.00 11.35 -8.04
C MET A 11 2.76 11.70 -9.32
N THR A 12 2.25 11.28 -10.47
CA THR A 12 2.87 11.59 -11.77
C THR A 12 2.91 13.10 -12.03
N ARG A 13 1.88 13.82 -11.59
CA ARG A 13 1.79 15.27 -11.76
C ARG A 13 2.72 16.02 -10.82
N ALA A 14 2.84 15.57 -9.57
CA ALA A 14 3.64 16.23 -8.53
C ALA A 14 5.15 16.02 -8.72
N LEU A 15 5.57 14.80 -9.11
CA LEU A 15 7.00 14.44 -9.20
C LEU A 15 7.85 15.39 -10.06
N PRO A 16 7.40 15.88 -11.23
CA PRO A 16 8.21 16.81 -12.03
C PRO A 16 8.49 18.15 -11.36
N GLU A 17 7.64 18.57 -10.41
CA GLU A 17 7.76 19.86 -9.72
C GLU A 17 8.45 19.73 -8.37
N CYS A 18 8.64 18.51 -7.89
CA CYS A 18 9.11 18.22 -6.55
C CYS A 18 10.63 18.01 -6.53
N LYS A 19 11.31 18.67 -5.60
CA LYS A 19 12.72 18.38 -5.34
C LYS A 19 12.82 17.22 -4.37
N ALA A 20 13.58 16.21 -4.76
CA ALA A 20 13.83 15.06 -3.90
C ALA A 20 14.57 15.49 -2.63
N CYS A 21 14.17 14.96 -1.49
CA CYS A 21 14.93 15.09 -0.27
C CYS A 21 16.04 14.02 -0.30
N ILE A 22 17.26 14.44 0.05
CA ILE A 22 18.41 13.52 0.09
C ILE A 22 18.53 12.95 1.50
N ASN A 23 18.47 11.63 1.59
CA ASN A 23 18.65 10.92 2.85
C ASN A 23 20.08 10.39 2.96
N ASN A 24 20.58 10.23 4.20
CA ASN A 24 21.91 9.69 4.39
C ASN A 24 21.92 8.16 4.16
N PRO A 25 23.11 7.54 3.98
CA PRO A 25 23.18 6.11 3.70
C PRO A 25 22.55 5.22 4.77
N ARG A 26 22.59 5.62 6.04
CA ARG A 26 21.97 4.87 7.14
C ARG A 26 20.44 4.87 7.01
N GLU A 27 19.86 6.02 6.70
CA GLU A 27 18.43 6.16 6.47
C GLU A 27 17.96 5.34 5.27
N ILE A 28 18.73 5.37 4.19
CA ILE A 28 18.44 4.57 2.99
C ILE A 28 18.43 3.07 3.33
N ARG A 29 19.43 2.59 4.09
CA ARG A 29 19.46 1.18 4.51
C ARG A 29 18.27 0.82 5.39
N CYS A 30 17.93 1.70 6.33
CA CYS A 30 16.79 1.49 7.22
C CYS A 30 15.49 1.37 6.44
N TYR A 31 15.26 2.30 5.52
CA TYR A 31 14.09 2.30 4.63
C TYR A 31 14.05 1.02 3.78
N THR A 32 15.16 0.69 3.14
CA THR A 32 15.24 -0.44 2.21
C THR A 32 15.01 -1.77 2.93
N ASN A 33 15.64 -1.96 4.09
CA ASN A 33 15.49 -3.19 4.88
C ASN A 33 14.05 -3.38 5.35
N GLU A 34 13.43 -2.33 5.86
CA GLU A 34 12.04 -2.40 6.31
C GLU A 34 11.10 -2.64 5.12
N ASN A 35 11.35 -1.99 3.99
CA ASN A 35 10.54 -2.16 2.79
C ASN A 35 10.60 -3.60 2.28
N HIS A 36 11.80 -4.21 2.25
CA HIS A 36 11.96 -5.61 1.87
C HIS A 36 11.21 -6.54 2.81
N ARG A 37 11.25 -6.27 4.12
CA ARG A 37 10.51 -7.05 5.11
C ARG A 37 9.01 -6.98 4.86
N ILE A 38 8.50 -5.78 4.61
CA ILE A 38 7.07 -5.56 4.33
C ILE A 38 6.65 -6.32 3.07
N ILE A 39 7.43 -6.21 2.00
CA ILE A 39 7.14 -6.87 0.72
C ILE A 39 7.16 -8.40 0.89
N SER A 40 8.15 -8.93 1.61
CA SER A 40 8.25 -10.38 1.87
C SER A 40 7.04 -10.89 2.65
N GLU A 41 6.62 -10.18 3.69
CA GLU A 41 5.43 -10.54 4.47
C GLU A 41 4.16 -10.47 3.62
N MET A 42 4.04 -9.44 2.80
CA MET A 42 2.90 -9.26 1.90
C MET A 42 2.75 -10.45 0.96
N PHE A 43 3.83 -10.83 0.29
CA PHE A 43 3.80 -11.98 -0.63
C PHE A 43 3.53 -13.30 0.09
N ARG A 44 4.09 -13.47 1.28
CA ARG A 44 3.82 -14.66 2.09
C ARG A 44 2.34 -14.77 2.46
N GLU A 45 1.74 -13.67 2.90
CA GLU A 45 0.33 -13.63 3.26
C GLU A 45 -0.57 -13.85 2.03
N MET A 46 -0.21 -13.30 0.88
CA MET A 46 -0.94 -13.51 -0.36
C MET A 46 -0.90 -14.98 -0.78
N LYS A 47 0.26 -15.62 -0.69
CA LYS A 47 0.43 -17.03 -1.04
C LYS A 47 -0.31 -17.98 -0.10
N SER A 48 -0.42 -17.61 1.18
CA SER A 48 -1.07 -18.46 2.18
C SER A 48 -2.58 -18.20 2.29
N ALA A 49 -3.12 -17.29 1.50
CA ALA A 49 -4.56 -17.01 1.49
C ALA A 49 -5.33 -18.26 1.07
N CYS A 50 -6.40 -18.57 1.80
CA CYS A 50 -7.26 -19.72 1.50
C CYS A 50 -7.94 -19.52 0.14
N THR A 51 -8.04 -20.60 -0.62
CA THR A 51 -8.75 -20.60 -1.90
C THR A 51 -9.96 -21.53 -1.85
N ASP A 52 -11.00 -21.15 -2.57
CA ASP A 52 -12.21 -21.96 -2.75
C ASP A 52 -12.76 -21.77 -4.16
N ASN A 53 -14.02 -22.14 -4.38
CA ASN A 53 -14.64 -22.10 -5.71
C ASN A 53 -15.14 -20.70 -6.11
N SER A 54 -15.00 -19.69 -5.25
CA SER A 54 -15.47 -18.35 -5.53
C SER A 54 -14.29 -17.45 -5.89
N ILE A 55 -14.31 -16.92 -7.10
CA ILE A 55 -13.30 -15.92 -7.54
C ILE A 55 -13.42 -14.65 -6.69
N ASP A 56 -14.66 -14.26 -6.34
CA ASP A 56 -14.89 -13.10 -5.49
C ASP A 56 -14.14 -13.22 -4.16
N CYS A 57 -14.30 -14.34 -3.48
CA CYS A 57 -13.66 -14.60 -2.19
C CYS A 57 -12.14 -14.71 -2.33
N ASN A 58 -11.69 -15.45 -3.34
CA ASN A 58 -10.25 -15.65 -3.58
C ASN A 58 -9.54 -14.33 -3.87
N PHE A 59 -10.16 -13.51 -4.71
CA PHE A 59 -9.58 -12.19 -5.06
C PHE A 59 -9.44 -11.31 -3.81
N MET A 60 -10.49 -11.21 -3.00
CA MET A 60 -10.47 -10.36 -1.81
C MET A 60 -9.48 -10.86 -0.75
N ARG A 61 -9.40 -12.17 -0.55
CA ARG A 61 -8.45 -12.76 0.41
C ARG A 61 -7.00 -12.49 0.01
N GLU A 62 -6.72 -12.36 -1.27
CA GLU A 62 -5.40 -12.02 -1.77
C GLU A 62 -5.15 -10.51 -1.74
N MET A 63 -6.15 -9.72 -2.09
CA MET A 63 -6.04 -8.25 -2.15
C MET A 63 -5.94 -7.59 -0.79
N ILE A 64 -6.53 -8.15 0.24
CA ILE A 64 -6.44 -7.59 1.60
C ILE A 64 -4.98 -7.49 2.07
N PRO A 65 -4.18 -8.58 2.06
CA PRO A 65 -2.76 -8.44 2.41
C PRO A 65 -1.98 -7.56 1.44
N HIS A 66 -2.34 -7.53 0.17
CA HIS A 66 -1.73 -6.64 -0.80
C HIS A 66 -1.95 -5.17 -0.40
N HIS A 67 -3.19 -4.78 -0.05
CA HIS A 67 -3.52 -3.43 0.41
C HIS A 67 -2.83 -3.08 1.73
N ARG A 68 -2.72 -4.04 2.66
CA ARG A 68 -1.96 -3.84 3.90
C ARG A 68 -0.50 -3.54 3.62
N GLY A 69 0.10 -4.23 2.65
CA GLY A 69 1.47 -3.97 2.21
C GLY A 69 1.64 -2.54 1.72
N ALA A 70 0.69 -2.04 0.92
CA ALA A 70 0.73 -0.67 0.43
C ALA A 70 0.66 0.35 1.58
N VAL A 71 -0.17 0.11 2.58
CA VAL A 71 -0.25 0.95 3.79
C VAL A 71 1.08 0.97 4.52
N ARG A 72 1.66 -0.21 4.78
CA ARG A 72 2.93 -0.34 5.50
C ARG A 72 4.08 0.32 4.74
N MET A 73 4.14 0.16 3.42
CA MET A 73 5.16 0.80 2.59
C MET A 73 5.05 2.33 2.63
N SER A 74 3.83 2.85 2.58
CA SER A 74 3.60 4.29 2.67
C SER A 74 3.99 4.83 4.05
N GLU A 75 3.63 4.13 5.11
CA GLU A 75 4.01 4.49 6.48
C GLU A 75 5.52 4.45 6.67
N ASN A 76 6.19 3.46 6.08
CA ASN A 76 7.65 3.37 6.14
C ASN A 76 8.30 4.58 5.48
N ALA A 77 7.87 4.94 4.28
CA ALA A 77 8.41 6.11 3.57
C ALA A 77 8.20 7.40 4.36
N LEU A 78 7.05 7.55 5.01
CA LEU A 78 6.74 8.75 5.79
C LEU A 78 7.63 8.97 7.02
N ARG A 79 8.41 7.97 7.42
CA ARG A 79 9.36 8.07 8.54
C ARG A 79 10.61 8.89 8.18
N PHE A 80 10.81 9.18 6.91
CA PHE A 80 12.05 9.77 6.40
C PHE A 80 11.78 11.11 5.71
N CYS A 81 12.86 11.81 5.37
CA CYS A 81 12.76 13.05 4.61
C CYS A 81 12.27 12.75 3.20
N LEU A 82 11.22 13.43 2.80
CA LEU A 82 10.59 13.28 1.49
C LEU A 82 10.32 14.65 0.89
N CYS A 83 10.13 14.68 -0.44
CA CYS A 83 9.57 15.86 -1.10
C CYS A 83 8.24 16.22 -0.43
N PRO A 84 8.02 17.49 -0.03
CA PRO A 84 6.80 17.88 0.67
C PRO A 84 5.51 17.55 -0.07
N GLU A 85 5.50 17.61 -1.38
CA GLU A 85 4.32 17.30 -2.18
C GLU A 85 3.97 15.80 -2.17
N LEU A 86 4.94 14.93 -1.86
CA LEU A 86 4.70 13.49 -1.77
C LEU A 86 3.97 13.10 -0.48
N VAL A 87 4.20 13.83 0.61
CA VAL A 87 3.63 13.48 1.92
C VAL A 87 2.10 13.37 1.91
N PRO A 88 1.35 14.37 1.41
CA PRO A 88 -0.11 14.25 1.37
C PRO A 88 -0.59 13.12 0.45
N LEU A 89 0.15 12.80 -0.61
CA LEU A 89 -0.21 11.70 -1.50
C LEU A 89 -0.08 10.36 -0.80
N LEU A 90 0.98 10.15 0.00
CA LEU A 90 1.15 8.93 0.79
C LEU A 90 0.06 8.80 1.86
N ASN A 91 -0.30 9.90 2.52
CA ASN A 91 -1.40 9.90 3.48
C ASN A 91 -2.72 9.53 2.82
N GLU A 92 -2.96 10.00 1.61
CA GLU A 92 -4.14 9.66 0.83
C GLU A 92 -4.18 8.17 0.48
N ILE A 93 -3.03 7.60 0.09
CA ILE A 93 -2.90 6.16 -0.17
C ILE A 93 -3.26 5.36 1.08
N ILE A 94 -2.72 5.75 2.24
CA ILE A 94 -3.00 5.07 3.51
C ILE A 94 -4.51 5.04 3.79
N VAL A 95 -5.17 6.18 3.68
CA VAL A 95 -6.61 6.30 3.93
C VAL A 95 -7.41 5.45 2.94
N SER A 96 -7.12 5.54 1.65
CA SER A 96 -7.88 4.82 0.62
C SER A 96 -7.67 3.31 0.69
N GLN A 97 -6.46 2.86 1.00
CA GLN A 97 -6.17 1.43 1.13
C GLN A 97 -6.82 0.82 2.38
N LYS A 98 -6.80 1.54 3.50
CA LYS A 98 -7.50 1.10 4.72
C LYS A 98 -9.00 1.00 4.49
N LYS A 99 -9.59 1.93 3.76
CA LYS A 99 -11.00 1.88 3.39
C LYS A 99 -11.30 0.67 2.51
N GLY A 100 -10.46 0.39 1.52
CA GLY A 100 -10.60 -0.77 0.65
C GLY A 100 -10.53 -2.09 1.42
N ILE A 101 -9.62 -2.20 2.39
CA ILE A 101 -9.53 -3.38 3.26
C ILE A 101 -10.84 -3.59 4.02
N LYS A 102 -11.37 -2.54 4.62
CA LYS A 102 -12.61 -2.60 5.38
C LYS A 102 -13.79 -3.05 4.52
N GLU A 103 -13.89 -2.49 3.32
CA GLU A 103 -14.94 -2.84 2.37
C GLU A 103 -14.86 -4.31 1.96
N MET A 104 -13.65 -4.81 1.68
CA MET A 104 -13.46 -6.22 1.31
C MET A 104 -13.73 -7.15 2.48
N GLU A 105 -13.32 -6.79 3.69
CA GLU A 105 -13.62 -7.58 4.89
C GLU A 105 -15.13 -7.69 5.13
N CYS A 106 -15.86 -6.60 4.94
CA CYS A 106 -17.33 -6.59 5.03
C CYS A 106 -17.96 -7.49 3.97
N LEU A 107 -17.47 -7.43 2.73
CA LEU A 107 -17.98 -8.26 1.64
C LEU A 107 -17.68 -9.74 1.88
N LEU A 108 -16.51 -10.08 2.40
CA LEU A 108 -16.18 -11.47 2.74
C LEU A 108 -17.18 -12.03 3.76
N LYS A 109 -17.51 -11.25 4.76
CA LYS A 109 -18.54 -11.63 5.75
C LYS A 109 -19.90 -11.81 5.10
N LYS A 110 -20.29 -10.84 4.27
CA LYS A 110 -21.60 -10.83 3.61
C LYS A 110 -21.77 -12.00 2.65
N LEU A 111 -20.70 -12.40 1.97
CA LEU A 111 -20.70 -13.51 1.02
C LEU A 111 -20.44 -14.86 1.69
N ASP A 112 -20.27 -14.86 3.00
CA ASP A 112 -20.00 -16.07 3.78
C ASP A 112 -18.72 -16.78 3.31
N CYS A 113 -17.69 -16.01 3.04
CA CYS A 113 -16.40 -16.58 2.64
C CYS A 113 -15.63 -17.12 3.88
#